data_cc5b3fb1748fad2df8eb80d8d5e2b0c3
#
_entry.id   cc5b3fb1748fad2df8eb80d8d5e2b0c3
#
_cell.length_a   1.000
_cell.length_b   1.000
_cell.length_c   1.000
_cell.angle_alpha   90.00
_cell.angle_beta   90.00
_cell.angle_gamma   90.00
#
_symmetry.space_group_name_H-M   'P 1'
#
loop_
_entity.id
_entity.type
_entity.pdbx_description
1 polymer ?
#
loop_
_entity_poly.entity_id
_entity_poly.type
_entity_poly.pdbx_seq_one_letter_code
_entity_poly.pdbx_strand_id
1 'polypeptide(L)'
;MSDKLRILLTGFGPFPGAPHNPTQPLVARLTRLRRPALDNVAIASHIFPVTYAAVDRQLPEVLAAQKPDALLMFGLAARTPYLRVETRARNAVTMLWPDAANTRSSKRGIAGHADAMTFGPHTARLLRAARLTGIDARPSRDGGAYLCNYLSWRAIENVKAGGPRLAAFIHIPLLARNGAAQRKGAARITLEELVDAGEAMLMEMVQLARKRPLAGPPRG
;
A
#
# COMPACT_ATOMS: atom_id res chain seq x y z
N MET A 1 3.94 18.14 -24.89
CA MET A 1 3.69 18.31 -23.43
C MET A 1 4.01 16.99 -22.79
N SER A 2 5.00 16.93 -21.89
CA SER A 2 5.31 15.68 -21.17
C SER A 2 4.10 15.28 -20.34
N ASP A 3 3.61 14.05 -20.53
CA ASP A 3 2.50 13.51 -19.74
C ASP A 3 2.92 13.52 -18.27
N LYS A 4 2.05 14.07 -17.39
CA LYS A 4 2.32 14.09 -15.94
C LYS A 4 2.40 12.67 -15.42
N LEU A 5 3.44 12.36 -14.66
CA LEU A 5 3.54 11.10 -13.94
C LEU A 5 2.38 11.00 -12.94
N ARG A 6 1.69 9.86 -12.90
CA ARG A 6 0.51 9.64 -12.07
C ARG A 6 0.80 8.63 -10.98
N ILE A 7 0.62 9.03 -9.73
CA ILE A 7 0.80 8.15 -8.57
C ILE A 7 -0.55 8.00 -7.87
N LEU A 8 -0.96 6.76 -7.62
CA LEU A 8 -2.13 6.46 -6.79
C LEU A 8 -1.67 6.02 -5.40
N LEU A 9 -2.12 6.75 -4.38
CA LEU A 9 -1.94 6.39 -2.98
C LEU A 9 -3.22 5.73 -2.48
N THR A 10 -3.11 4.60 -1.80
CA THR A 10 -4.28 3.96 -1.21
C THR A 10 -4.10 3.61 0.26
N GLY A 11 -5.21 3.56 0.97
CA GLY A 11 -5.31 3.10 2.34
C GLY A 11 -6.61 2.36 2.56
N PHE A 12 -6.85 1.99 3.81
CA PHE A 12 -8.10 1.38 4.23
C PHE A 12 -8.85 2.28 5.21
N GLY A 13 -10.17 2.24 5.13
CA GLY A 13 -11.06 2.89 6.07
C GLY A 13 -11.06 2.22 7.45
N PRO A 14 -11.85 2.75 8.39
CA PRO A 14 -12.07 2.13 9.69
C PRO A 14 -12.80 0.80 9.55
N PHE A 15 -12.55 -0.08 10.52
CA PHE A 15 -13.25 -1.36 10.65
C PHE A 15 -13.38 -1.75 12.14
N PRO A 16 -14.20 -2.73 12.52
CA PRO A 16 -14.47 -3.04 13.93
C PRO A 16 -13.22 -3.24 14.80
N GLY A 17 -12.13 -3.79 14.24
CA GLY A 17 -10.85 -3.96 14.94
C GLY A 17 -9.97 -2.70 14.99
N ALA A 18 -10.28 -1.66 14.20
CA ALA A 18 -9.52 -0.40 14.14
C ALA A 18 -10.45 0.75 13.71
N PRO A 19 -11.29 1.29 14.61
CA PRO A 19 -12.20 2.40 14.32
C PRO A 19 -11.46 3.69 13.94
N HIS A 20 -10.18 3.77 14.25
CA HIS A 20 -9.28 4.85 13.81
C HIS A 20 -8.10 4.24 13.03
N ASN A 21 -8.31 4.00 11.75
CA ASN A 21 -7.27 3.45 10.89
C ASN A 21 -6.29 4.57 10.48
N PRO A 22 -5.00 4.51 10.89
CA PRO A 22 -4.03 5.57 10.62
C PRO A 22 -3.66 5.70 9.13
N THR A 23 -4.03 4.75 8.29
CA THR A 23 -3.76 4.86 6.84
C THR A 23 -4.53 6.00 6.19
N GLN A 24 -5.74 6.35 6.68
CA GLN A 24 -6.51 7.47 6.15
C GLN A 24 -5.81 8.82 6.33
N PRO A 25 -5.47 9.26 7.57
CA PRO A 25 -4.77 10.53 7.75
C PRO A 25 -3.38 10.53 7.08
N LEU A 26 -2.67 9.40 7.04
CA LEU A 26 -1.41 9.29 6.32
C LEU A 26 -1.60 9.58 4.82
N VAL A 27 -2.50 8.87 4.16
CA VAL A 27 -2.78 9.06 2.73
C VAL A 27 -3.24 10.48 2.43
N ALA A 28 -4.13 11.05 3.27
CA ALA A 28 -4.60 12.42 3.12
C ALA A 28 -3.46 13.44 3.24
N ARG A 29 -2.49 13.25 4.14
CA ARG A 29 -1.31 14.10 4.29
C ARG A 29 -0.39 13.99 3.06
N LEU A 30 -0.07 12.78 2.62
CA LEU A 30 0.78 12.53 1.46
C LEU A 30 0.18 13.09 0.16
N THR A 31 -1.12 13.02 -0.02
CA THR A 31 -1.80 13.56 -1.22
C THR A 31 -1.70 15.10 -1.29
N ARG A 32 -1.58 15.76 -0.15
CA ARG A 32 -1.48 17.23 -0.05
C ARG A 32 -0.06 17.76 -0.07
N LEU A 33 0.94 16.90 -0.19
CA LEU A 33 2.33 17.34 -0.25
C LEU A 33 2.55 18.31 -1.41
N ARG A 34 3.34 19.35 -1.14
CA ARG A 34 3.79 20.31 -2.13
C ARG A 34 5.32 20.39 -2.04
N ARG A 35 5.97 19.81 -3.04
CA ARG A 35 7.43 19.77 -3.15
C ARG A 35 7.82 20.03 -4.60
N PRO A 36 8.88 20.77 -4.90
CA PRO A 36 9.32 21.01 -6.28
C PRO A 36 9.53 19.72 -7.08
N ALA A 37 9.99 18.65 -6.42
CA ALA A 37 10.15 17.34 -7.07
C ALA A 37 8.81 16.68 -7.52
N LEU A 38 7.67 17.21 -7.06
CA LEU A 38 6.32 16.73 -7.39
C LEU A 38 5.58 17.63 -8.40
N ASP A 39 6.19 18.71 -8.90
CA ASP A 39 5.49 19.67 -9.78
C ASP A 39 4.87 19.02 -11.03
N ASN A 40 5.53 18.01 -11.59
CA ASN A 40 5.03 17.25 -12.74
C ASN A 40 4.48 15.87 -12.34
N VAL A 41 3.97 15.75 -11.13
CA VAL A 41 3.36 14.52 -10.62
C VAL A 41 1.90 14.79 -10.24
N ALA A 42 0.99 14.00 -10.79
CA ALA A 42 -0.40 13.97 -10.34
C ALA A 42 -0.53 12.88 -9.26
N ILE A 43 -0.89 13.28 -8.06
CA ILE A 43 -1.11 12.36 -6.94
C ILE A 43 -2.62 12.26 -6.71
N ALA A 44 -3.17 11.07 -6.92
CA ALA A 44 -4.54 10.71 -6.56
C ALA A 44 -4.54 9.81 -5.32
N SER A 45 -5.66 9.74 -4.63
CA SER A 45 -5.81 8.85 -3.48
C SER A 45 -7.14 8.13 -3.48
N HIS A 46 -7.16 6.92 -2.89
CA HIS A 46 -8.35 6.13 -2.67
C HIS A 46 -8.29 5.40 -1.33
N ILE A 47 -9.41 5.40 -0.60
CA ILE A 47 -9.54 4.70 0.68
C ILE A 47 -10.55 3.57 0.50
N PHE A 48 -10.06 2.33 0.54
CA PHE A 48 -10.91 1.16 0.41
C PHE A 48 -11.72 0.90 1.69
N PRO A 49 -13.02 0.60 1.59
CA PRO A 49 -13.70 -0.14 2.65
C PRO A 49 -12.99 -1.47 2.90
N VAL A 50 -12.99 -1.95 4.16
CA VAL A 50 -12.28 -3.18 4.54
C VAL A 50 -13.14 -4.40 4.17
N THR A 51 -13.46 -4.55 2.89
CA THR A 51 -14.24 -5.67 2.35
C THR A 51 -13.63 -6.21 1.06
N TYR A 52 -13.72 -7.52 0.83
CA TYR A 52 -13.22 -8.16 -0.39
C TYR A 52 -13.96 -7.63 -1.64
N ALA A 53 -15.28 -7.53 -1.55
CA ALA A 53 -16.11 -7.02 -2.64
C ALA A 53 -15.77 -5.58 -3.04
N ALA A 54 -15.41 -4.72 -2.05
CA ALA A 54 -14.98 -3.35 -2.35
C ALA A 54 -13.63 -3.35 -3.09
N VAL A 55 -12.67 -4.19 -2.70
CA VAL A 55 -11.38 -4.29 -3.41
C VAL A 55 -11.60 -4.75 -4.84
N ASP A 56 -12.38 -5.83 -5.06
CA ASP A 56 -12.62 -6.38 -6.40
C ASP A 56 -13.33 -5.40 -7.34
N ARG A 57 -14.25 -4.61 -6.83
CA ARG A 57 -14.98 -3.63 -7.63
C ARG A 57 -14.17 -2.34 -7.82
N GLN A 58 -13.68 -1.75 -6.72
CA GLN A 58 -13.14 -0.39 -6.76
C GLN A 58 -11.71 -0.32 -7.28
N LEU A 59 -10.88 -1.38 -7.11
CA LEU A 59 -9.51 -1.33 -7.63
C LEU A 59 -9.49 -1.20 -9.16
N PRO A 60 -10.19 -2.02 -9.94
CA PRO A 60 -10.25 -1.83 -11.41
C PRO A 60 -10.83 -0.47 -11.81
N GLU A 61 -11.90 -0.02 -11.13
CA GLU A 61 -12.54 1.27 -11.42
C GLU A 61 -11.55 2.43 -11.22
N VAL A 62 -10.84 2.45 -10.08
CA VAL A 62 -9.88 3.51 -9.75
C VAL A 62 -8.65 3.46 -10.66
N LEU A 63 -8.16 2.27 -11.01
CA LEU A 63 -7.05 2.12 -11.95
C LEU A 63 -7.44 2.60 -13.35
N ALA A 64 -8.64 2.29 -13.82
CA ALA A 64 -9.14 2.75 -15.12
C ALA A 64 -9.31 4.27 -15.16
N ALA A 65 -9.85 4.86 -14.08
CA ALA A 65 -10.10 6.30 -13.97
C ALA A 65 -8.80 7.12 -13.83
N GLN A 66 -7.88 6.68 -12.98
CA GLN A 66 -6.65 7.41 -12.64
C GLN A 66 -5.48 7.09 -13.57
N LYS A 67 -5.47 5.90 -14.18
CA LYS A 67 -4.38 5.37 -15.04
C LYS A 67 -3.01 5.63 -14.42
N PRO A 68 -2.76 5.17 -13.17
CA PRO A 68 -1.54 5.50 -12.45
C PRO A 68 -0.32 4.78 -13.06
N ASP A 69 0.80 5.46 -13.08
CA ASP A 69 2.10 4.87 -13.41
C ASP A 69 2.63 4.00 -12.26
N ALA A 70 2.30 4.38 -11.03
CA ALA A 70 2.69 3.63 -9.84
C ALA A 70 1.62 3.68 -8.75
N LEU A 71 1.56 2.61 -7.96
CA LEU A 71 0.61 2.39 -6.88
C LEU A 71 1.36 2.18 -5.57
N LEU A 72 1.18 3.08 -4.60
CA LEU A 72 1.72 2.98 -3.26
C LEU A 72 0.58 2.80 -2.25
N MET A 73 0.52 1.64 -1.64
CA MET A 73 -0.58 1.20 -0.80
C MET A 73 -0.17 1.12 0.67
N PHE A 74 -1.04 1.52 1.57
CA PHE A 74 -0.83 1.47 3.01
C PHE A 74 -1.89 0.61 3.70
N GLY A 75 -1.47 -0.24 4.63
CA GLY A 75 -2.34 -1.05 5.48
C GLY A 75 -1.91 -1.03 6.93
N LEU A 76 -2.82 -1.33 7.84
CA LEU A 76 -2.55 -1.38 9.26
C LEU A 76 -2.04 -2.75 9.69
N ALA A 77 -0.88 -2.81 10.35
CA ALA A 77 -0.36 -3.96 11.07
C ALA A 77 -0.39 -3.71 12.58
N ALA A 78 -1.57 -3.79 13.18
CA ALA A 78 -1.83 -3.37 14.56
C ALA A 78 -0.96 -4.06 15.65
N ARG A 79 -0.38 -5.22 15.34
CA ARG A 79 0.46 -5.99 16.27
C ARG A 79 1.97 -5.79 16.04
N THR A 80 2.34 -4.98 15.06
CA THR A 80 3.74 -4.78 14.65
C THR A 80 4.17 -3.38 15.05
N PRO A 81 5.24 -3.21 15.85
CA PRO A 81 5.67 -1.90 16.34
C PRO A 81 6.58 -1.13 15.38
N TYR A 82 6.72 -1.56 14.15
CA TYR A 82 7.57 -0.98 13.10
C TYR A 82 6.87 -0.99 11.76
N LEU A 83 7.37 -0.18 10.82
CA LEU A 83 6.90 -0.15 9.44
C LEU A 83 7.40 -1.38 8.68
N ARG A 84 6.54 -2.01 7.88
CA ARG A 84 6.93 -3.15 7.03
C ARG A 84 6.75 -2.81 5.56
N VAL A 85 7.80 -3.00 4.78
CA VAL A 85 7.71 -2.99 3.32
C VAL A 85 7.50 -4.43 2.84
N GLU A 86 6.33 -4.72 2.32
CA GLU A 86 5.98 -6.05 1.86
C GLU A 86 6.72 -6.35 0.54
N THR A 87 7.39 -7.49 0.47
CA THR A 87 8.14 -7.91 -0.73
C THR A 87 7.33 -8.82 -1.63
N ARG A 88 6.27 -9.42 -1.11
CA ARG A 88 5.37 -10.32 -1.84
C ARG A 88 3.95 -10.32 -1.27
N ALA A 89 3.00 -10.78 -2.07
CA ALA A 89 1.69 -11.23 -1.64
C ALA A 89 1.61 -12.76 -1.71
N ARG A 90 0.88 -13.38 -0.77
CA ARG A 90 0.63 -14.83 -0.71
C ARG A 90 -0.71 -15.16 -1.35
N ASN A 91 -0.81 -16.31 -1.97
CA ASN A 91 -2.09 -16.84 -2.43
C ASN A 91 -2.91 -17.41 -1.26
N ALA A 92 -3.27 -16.54 -0.34
CA ALA A 92 -3.95 -16.94 0.90
C ALA A 92 -5.03 -15.94 1.30
N VAL A 93 -6.20 -16.45 1.65
CA VAL A 93 -7.31 -15.70 2.25
C VAL A 93 -7.75 -16.40 3.53
N THR A 94 -7.96 -15.63 4.61
CA THR A 94 -8.48 -16.18 5.85
C THR A 94 -9.96 -16.55 5.71
N MET A 95 -10.31 -17.75 6.16
CA MET A 95 -11.70 -18.21 6.26
C MET A 95 -12.28 -17.99 7.68
N LEU A 96 -11.40 -17.63 8.64
CA LEU A 96 -11.80 -17.49 10.05
C LEU A 96 -12.40 -16.12 10.34
N TRP A 97 -11.88 -15.09 9.70
CA TRP A 97 -12.17 -13.71 10.04
C TRP A 97 -13.01 -13.07 8.93
N PRO A 98 -14.22 -12.61 9.25
CA PRO A 98 -15.05 -11.91 8.28
C PRO A 98 -14.43 -10.53 7.95
N ASP A 99 -14.79 -10.02 6.81
CA ASP A 99 -14.52 -8.62 6.45
C ASP A 99 -15.47 -7.64 7.19
N ALA A 100 -15.35 -6.34 6.93
CA ALA A 100 -16.18 -5.34 7.60
C ALA A 100 -17.69 -5.41 7.23
N ALA A 101 -18.04 -6.13 6.18
CA ALA A 101 -19.43 -6.43 5.82
C ALA A 101 -19.90 -7.80 6.39
N ASN A 102 -19.14 -8.36 7.35
CA ASN A 102 -19.38 -9.67 7.94
C ASN A 102 -19.35 -10.84 6.93
N THR A 103 -18.66 -10.66 5.80
CA THR A 103 -18.51 -11.68 4.76
C THR A 103 -17.21 -12.45 4.98
N ARG A 104 -17.27 -13.79 4.95
CA ARG A 104 -16.12 -14.68 5.01
C ARG A 104 -15.79 -15.24 3.64
N SER A 105 -14.51 -15.41 3.37
CA SER A 105 -14.11 -16.15 2.17
C SER A 105 -14.48 -17.63 2.29
N SER A 106 -15.01 -18.18 1.21
CA SER A 106 -15.25 -19.63 1.08
C SER A 106 -14.01 -20.38 0.55
N LYS A 107 -12.98 -19.67 0.12
CA LYS A 107 -11.75 -20.22 -0.48
C LYS A 107 -10.54 -19.80 0.32
N ARG A 108 -9.52 -20.69 0.41
CA ARG A 108 -8.23 -20.39 1.05
C ARG A 108 -7.26 -19.63 0.15
N GLY A 109 -7.40 -19.75 -1.17
CA GLY A 109 -6.58 -19.05 -2.17
C GLY A 109 -7.32 -17.90 -2.81
N ILE A 110 -6.56 -16.94 -3.35
CA ILE A 110 -7.09 -15.76 -4.04
C ILE A 110 -7.37 -16.09 -5.51
N ALA A 111 -6.38 -16.62 -6.23
CA ALA A 111 -6.48 -16.99 -7.65
C ALA A 111 -5.26 -17.79 -8.14
N GLY A 112 -5.48 -18.60 -9.20
CA GLY A 112 -4.40 -19.28 -9.91
C GLY A 112 -3.69 -20.35 -9.10
N HIS A 113 -2.50 -20.78 -9.61
CA HIS A 113 -1.70 -21.87 -9.03
C HIS A 113 -0.44 -21.41 -8.31
N ALA A 114 -0.07 -20.13 -8.39
CA ALA A 114 1.12 -19.60 -7.75
C ALA A 114 0.90 -19.46 -6.24
N ASP A 115 1.87 -19.89 -5.42
CA ASP A 115 1.80 -19.74 -3.95
C ASP A 115 1.99 -18.28 -3.50
N ALA A 116 2.74 -17.50 -4.28
CA ALA A 116 3.01 -16.11 -4.01
C ALA A 116 3.38 -15.33 -5.28
N MET A 117 3.19 -14.01 -5.24
CA MET A 117 3.68 -13.07 -6.24
C MET A 117 4.52 -11.98 -5.58
N THR A 118 5.61 -11.58 -6.23
CA THR A 118 6.53 -10.54 -5.71
C THR A 118 6.21 -9.17 -6.29
N PHE A 119 6.39 -8.13 -5.49
CA PHE A 119 6.31 -6.75 -5.95
C PHE A 119 7.47 -6.36 -6.87
N GLY A 120 8.65 -6.92 -6.62
CA GLY A 120 9.86 -6.67 -7.39
C GLY A 120 10.97 -5.99 -6.58
N PRO A 121 12.15 -5.77 -7.21
CA PRO A 121 13.36 -5.31 -6.51
C PRO A 121 13.27 -3.86 -6.00
N HIS A 122 12.34 -3.06 -6.53
CA HIS A 122 12.13 -1.68 -6.10
C HIS A 122 11.74 -1.55 -4.62
N THR A 123 11.17 -2.60 -4.01
CA THR A 123 10.80 -2.62 -2.58
C THR A 123 12.02 -2.42 -1.67
N ALA A 124 13.21 -2.87 -2.06
CA ALA A 124 14.44 -2.63 -1.31
C ALA A 124 14.83 -1.14 -1.29
N ARG A 125 14.57 -0.40 -2.38
CA ARG A 125 14.81 1.03 -2.45
C ARG A 125 13.83 1.81 -1.58
N LEU A 126 12.54 1.42 -1.58
CA LEU A 126 11.53 2.01 -0.69
C LEU A 126 11.87 1.77 0.77
N LEU A 127 12.31 0.56 1.12
CA LEU A 127 12.77 0.24 2.46
C LEU A 127 13.93 1.14 2.90
N ARG A 128 14.92 1.32 2.01
CA ARG A 128 16.05 2.23 2.27
C ARG A 128 15.57 3.67 2.47
N ALA A 129 14.68 4.16 1.61
CA ALA A 129 14.12 5.50 1.73
C ALA A 129 13.42 5.73 3.07
N ALA A 130 12.59 4.77 3.51
CA ALA A 130 11.96 4.82 4.82
C ALA A 130 12.99 4.86 5.96
N ARG A 131 14.01 4.00 5.93
CA ARG A 131 15.05 3.95 6.97
C ARG A 131 15.86 5.23 7.08
N LEU A 132 16.07 5.93 5.99
CA LEU A 132 16.80 7.20 5.99
C LEU A 132 16.07 8.32 6.77
N THR A 133 14.78 8.18 7.05
CA THR A 133 14.04 9.10 7.95
C THR A 133 14.24 8.79 9.43
N GLY A 134 14.95 7.71 9.76
CA GLY A 134 15.16 7.27 11.15
C GLY A 134 14.09 6.30 11.67
N ILE A 135 13.01 6.04 10.90
CA ILE A 135 11.96 5.12 11.33
C ILE A 135 12.44 3.65 11.31
N ASP A 136 12.03 2.85 12.31
CA ASP A 136 12.26 1.40 12.25
C ASP A 136 11.41 0.81 11.13
N ALA A 137 12.05 0.50 10.01
CA ALA A 137 11.44 -0.12 8.84
C ALA A 137 12.12 -1.43 8.50
N ARG A 138 11.32 -2.46 8.23
CA ARG A 138 11.80 -3.82 7.98
C ARG A 138 11.17 -4.41 6.72
N PRO A 139 11.88 -5.29 5.98
CA PRO A 139 11.28 -6.04 4.89
C PRO A 139 10.33 -7.09 5.45
N SER A 140 9.25 -7.37 4.74
CA SER A 140 8.31 -8.42 5.12
C SER A 140 8.00 -9.33 3.92
N ARG A 141 7.85 -10.62 4.21
CA ARG A 141 7.44 -11.63 3.24
C ARG A 141 6.05 -12.20 3.55
N ASP A 142 5.35 -11.58 4.51
CA ASP A 142 4.04 -12.05 4.95
C ASP A 142 3.12 -10.89 5.32
N GLY A 143 2.32 -10.45 4.36
CA GLY A 143 1.24 -9.47 4.54
C GLY A 143 -0.01 -10.05 5.24
N GLY A 144 0.08 -11.27 5.76
CA GLY A 144 -1.04 -11.99 6.35
C GLY A 144 -1.90 -12.73 5.31
N ALA A 145 -3.15 -12.97 5.67
CA ALA A 145 -4.14 -13.63 4.80
C ALA A 145 -5.48 -12.86 4.79
N TYR A 146 -5.42 -11.55 5.00
CA TYR A 146 -6.60 -10.69 5.06
C TYR A 146 -6.56 -9.62 3.95
N LEU A 147 -7.35 -8.56 4.07
CA LEU A 147 -7.55 -7.55 3.02
C LEU A 147 -6.25 -6.90 2.51
N CYS A 148 -5.25 -6.71 3.36
CA CYS A 148 -3.96 -6.15 2.94
C CYS A 148 -3.23 -7.06 1.95
N ASN A 149 -3.17 -8.35 2.26
CA ASN A 149 -2.61 -9.36 1.35
C ASN A 149 -3.45 -9.51 0.08
N TYR A 150 -4.78 -9.47 0.22
CA TYR A 150 -5.71 -9.54 -0.92
C TYR A 150 -5.50 -8.38 -1.89
N LEU A 151 -5.49 -7.13 -1.39
CA LEU A 151 -5.23 -5.95 -2.22
C LEU A 151 -3.82 -6.00 -2.85
N SER A 152 -2.81 -6.46 -2.10
CA SER A 152 -1.45 -6.65 -2.60
C SER A 152 -1.42 -7.62 -3.79
N TRP A 153 -2.12 -8.74 -3.67
CA TRP A 153 -2.23 -9.73 -4.74
C TRP A 153 -2.88 -9.13 -5.99
N ARG A 154 -4.06 -8.51 -5.83
CA ARG A 154 -4.78 -7.87 -6.93
C ARG A 154 -3.97 -6.75 -7.60
N ALA A 155 -3.21 -5.98 -6.83
CA ALA A 155 -2.33 -4.95 -7.38
C ALA A 155 -1.21 -5.55 -8.23
N ILE A 156 -0.56 -6.64 -7.78
CA ILE A 156 0.48 -7.32 -8.55
C ILE A 156 -0.09 -7.95 -9.83
N GLU A 157 -1.29 -8.53 -9.78
CA GLU A 157 -1.99 -9.01 -10.98
C GLU A 157 -2.16 -7.89 -12.01
N ASN A 158 -2.62 -6.71 -11.57
CA ASN A 158 -2.78 -5.55 -12.45
C ASN A 158 -1.45 -5.05 -13.04
N VAL A 159 -0.36 -5.04 -12.26
CA VAL A 159 0.98 -4.72 -12.76
C VAL A 159 1.40 -5.70 -13.87
N LYS A 160 1.17 -6.99 -13.67
CA LYS A 160 1.50 -8.03 -14.67
C LYS A 160 0.62 -7.96 -15.92
N ALA A 161 -0.61 -7.50 -15.78
CA ALA A 161 -1.54 -7.30 -16.89
C ALA A 161 -1.31 -6.00 -17.68
N GLY A 162 -0.23 -5.26 -17.40
CA GLY A 162 0.10 -4.03 -18.13
C GLY A 162 -0.57 -2.76 -17.55
N GLY A 163 -1.11 -2.82 -16.35
CA GLY A 163 -1.61 -1.66 -15.60
C GLY A 163 -0.47 -0.79 -15.04
N PRO A 164 -0.50 -0.41 -13.75
CA PRO A 164 0.58 0.37 -13.14
C PRO A 164 1.94 -0.31 -13.33
N ARG A 165 2.97 0.47 -13.66
CA ARG A 165 4.32 -0.07 -13.85
C ARG A 165 4.96 -0.59 -12.57
N LEU A 166 4.57 -0.02 -11.44
CA LEU A 166 5.08 -0.34 -10.11
C LEU A 166 3.93 -0.39 -9.11
N ALA A 167 3.99 -1.34 -8.19
CA ALA A 167 3.14 -1.36 -7.01
C ALA A 167 3.98 -1.69 -5.78
N ALA A 168 3.62 -1.13 -4.64
CA ALA A 168 4.21 -1.47 -3.36
C ALA A 168 3.16 -1.41 -2.25
N PHE A 169 3.30 -2.28 -1.26
CA PHE A 169 2.44 -2.30 -0.08
C PHE A 169 3.27 -2.10 1.20
N ILE A 170 2.82 -1.15 2.01
CA ILE A 170 3.49 -0.75 3.24
C ILE A 170 2.53 -0.98 4.41
N HIS A 171 2.90 -1.85 5.32
CA HIS A 171 2.20 -1.97 6.59
C HIS A 171 2.74 -0.94 7.58
N ILE A 172 1.83 -0.18 8.18
CA ILE A 172 2.14 0.79 9.23
C ILE A 172 1.62 0.30 10.58
N PRO A 173 2.30 0.65 11.69
CA PRO A 173 1.85 0.31 13.03
C PRO A 173 0.63 1.15 13.46
N LEU A 174 0.02 0.77 14.58
CA LEU A 174 -0.88 1.65 15.30
C LEU A 174 -0.11 2.87 15.82
N LEU A 175 -0.71 4.04 15.68
CA LEU A 175 -0.17 5.27 16.25
C LEU A 175 -0.39 5.32 17.77
N ALA A 176 0.57 5.91 18.48
CA ALA A 176 0.37 6.31 19.86
C ALA A 176 -0.75 7.36 19.91
N ARG A 177 -1.75 7.15 20.76
CA ARG A 177 -2.77 8.16 21.06
C ARG A 177 -2.30 9.01 22.23
N ASN A 178 -2.39 10.31 22.08
CA ASN A 178 -2.16 11.23 23.20
C ASN A 178 -3.11 10.85 24.35
N GLY A 179 -2.56 10.54 25.52
CA GLY A 179 -3.33 10.23 26.73
C GLY A 179 -3.82 8.78 26.89
N ALA A 180 -3.59 7.88 25.97
CA ALA A 180 -3.90 6.47 26.18
C ALA A 180 -2.76 5.77 26.93
N ALA A 181 -3.09 4.97 27.97
CA ALA A 181 -2.13 4.12 28.67
C ALA A 181 -1.41 3.22 27.64
N GLN A 182 -0.10 3.42 27.52
CA GLN A 182 0.71 2.69 26.56
C GLN A 182 0.78 1.22 26.96
N ARG A 183 0.34 0.31 26.10
CA ARG A 183 0.68 -1.10 26.24
C ARG A 183 2.21 -1.25 26.16
N LYS A 184 2.82 -1.95 27.13
CA LYS A 184 4.25 -2.27 27.13
C LYS A 184 4.62 -2.88 25.76
N GLY A 185 5.54 -2.22 25.01
CA GLY A 185 5.98 -2.66 23.69
C GLY A 185 5.20 -2.09 22.49
N ALA A 186 4.25 -1.16 22.68
CA ALA A 186 3.60 -0.46 21.55
C ALA A 186 4.60 0.49 20.87
N ALA A 187 4.56 0.55 19.55
CA ALA A 187 5.36 1.49 18.78
C ALA A 187 5.09 2.92 19.23
N ARG A 188 6.16 3.68 19.41
CA ARG A 188 6.08 5.12 19.70
C ARG A 188 6.01 5.97 18.42
N ILE A 189 5.67 5.34 17.27
CA ILE A 189 5.65 6.03 15.99
C ILE A 189 4.47 7.00 15.95
N THR A 190 4.76 8.24 15.63
CA THR A 190 3.79 9.32 15.44
C THR A 190 3.28 9.37 14.02
N LEU A 191 2.19 10.12 13.78
CA LEU A 191 1.72 10.37 12.41
C LEU A 191 2.76 11.15 11.60
N GLU A 192 3.48 12.08 12.21
CA GLU A 192 4.49 12.89 11.51
C GLU A 192 5.65 12.00 11.03
N GLU A 193 6.18 11.10 11.88
CA GLU A 193 7.22 10.14 11.47
C GLU A 193 6.74 9.22 10.34
N LEU A 194 5.46 8.82 10.35
CA LEU A 194 4.89 8.05 9.24
C LEU A 194 4.75 8.89 7.97
N VAL A 195 4.41 10.17 8.08
CA VAL A 195 4.35 11.09 6.94
C VAL A 195 5.73 11.28 6.34
N ASP A 196 6.76 11.49 7.15
CA ASP A 196 8.15 11.65 6.69
C ASP A 196 8.63 10.40 5.94
N ALA A 197 8.39 9.22 6.52
CA ALA A 197 8.72 7.96 5.86
C ALA A 197 7.89 7.73 4.58
N GLY A 198 6.61 8.06 4.61
CA GLY A 198 5.71 7.99 3.47
C GLY A 198 6.11 8.94 2.34
N GLU A 199 6.52 10.18 2.67
CA GLU A 199 7.06 11.15 1.72
C GLU A 199 8.35 10.62 1.08
N ALA A 200 9.29 10.12 1.86
CA ALA A 200 10.54 9.56 1.36
C ALA A 200 10.29 8.38 0.38
N MET A 201 9.37 7.48 0.73
CA MET A 201 8.98 6.38 -0.16
C MET A 201 8.24 6.86 -1.41
N LEU A 202 7.37 7.87 -1.30
CA LEU A 202 6.69 8.48 -2.44
C LEU A 202 7.68 9.11 -3.42
N MET A 203 8.66 9.86 -2.92
CA MET A 203 9.72 10.46 -3.73
C MET A 203 10.54 9.39 -4.46
N GLU A 204 10.89 8.31 -3.76
CA GLU A 204 11.59 7.19 -4.35
C GLU A 204 10.75 6.48 -5.43
N MET A 205 9.43 6.31 -5.19
CA MET A 205 8.51 5.74 -6.18
C MET A 205 8.42 6.61 -7.44
N VAL A 206 8.37 7.92 -7.29
CA VAL A 206 8.40 8.89 -8.39
C VAL A 206 9.68 8.75 -9.21
N GLN A 207 10.84 8.68 -8.56
CA GLN A 207 12.12 8.47 -9.25
C GLN A 207 12.18 7.15 -10.01
N LEU A 208 11.69 6.07 -9.42
CA LEU A 208 11.62 4.75 -10.03
C LEU A 208 10.70 4.75 -11.26
N ALA A 209 9.53 5.36 -11.14
CA ALA A 209 8.57 5.45 -12.23
C ALA A 209 9.10 6.31 -13.40
N ARG A 210 9.87 7.35 -13.14
CA ARG A 210 10.53 8.18 -14.19
C ARG A 210 11.62 7.41 -14.96
N LYS A 211 12.38 6.54 -14.28
CA LYS A 211 13.51 5.82 -14.87
C LYS A 211 13.12 4.61 -15.73
N ARG A 212 11.91 4.09 -15.55
CA ARG A 212 11.45 2.92 -16.30
C ARG A 212 10.91 3.37 -17.65
N PRO A 213 11.43 2.87 -18.80
CA PRO A 213 10.84 3.14 -20.09
C PRO A 213 9.36 2.73 -20.08
N LEU A 214 8.52 3.49 -20.76
CA LEU A 214 7.16 3.05 -21.06
C LEU A 214 7.28 1.66 -21.69
N ALA A 215 6.59 0.67 -21.13
CA ALA A 215 6.49 -0.62 -21.76
C ALA A 215 5.91 -0.36 -23.16
N GLY A 216 6.70 -0.63 -24.20
CA GLY A 216 6.20 -0.58 -25.58
C GLY A 216 5.03 -1.55 -25.71
N PRO A 217 4.14 -1.36 -26.69
CA PRO A 217 3.05 -2.29 -26.94
C PRO A 217 3.60 -3.71 -27.07
N PRO A 218 2.86 -4.73 -26.62
CA PRO A 218 3.30 -6.11 -26.74
C PRO A 218 3.66 -6.36 -28.21
N ARG A 219 4.87 -6.84 -28.45
CA ARG A 219 5.27 -7.29 -29.78
C ARG A 219 4.40 -8.52 -30.07
N GLY A 220 3.49 -8.35 -31.04
CA GLY A 220 2.65 -9.42 -31.55
C GLY A 220 3.46 -10.59 -32.14
#